data_0511db050fdd030573bd4ffa2b226579
#
_entry.id   0511db050fdd030573bd4ffa2b226579
#
_cell.length_a   1.000
_cell.length_b   1.000
_cell.length_c   1.000
_cell.angle_alpha   90.00
_cell.angle_beta   90.00
_cell.angle_gamma   90.00
#
_symmetry.space_group_name_H-M   'P 1'
#
loop_
_entity.id
_entity.type
_entity.pdbx_description
1 polymer ?
#
loop_
_entity_poly.entity_id
_entity_poly.type
_entity_poly.pdbx_seq_one_letter_code
_entity_poly.pdbx_strand_id
1 'polypeptide(L)'
;PDAPEKLAELIDRVGGMEVFLHSSGIGSQNRDLHSDIELSTVQTNTVGFTQMVVAAYDYFKKHGGGQLAVISSIAGTKGFGAAPSYSATKRYQNTYIEALDQLAQMKKLPIVFTDIRPGFVKTDLLKNDKYPMLMSPQYVARKIVKAIERKKRRTVIDWRYAVLVFFWKLIPSFVWRRLPIHN
;
A
#
# COMPACT_ATOMS: atom_id res chain seq x y z
N PRO A 1 8.06 -14.79 10.42
CA PRO A 1 7.85 -14.68 11.87
C PRO A 1 8.84 -13.69 12.51
N ASP A 2 10.08 -13.61 12.03
CA ASP A 2 11.21 -12.84 12.58
C ASP A 2 11.41 -11.43 11.96
N ALA A 3 10.50 -10.95 11.13
CA ALA A 3 10.66 -9.67 10.43
C ALA A 3 10.64 -8.44 11.36
N PRO A 4 9.79 -8.37 12.39
CA PRO A 4 9.84 -7.28 13.38
C PRO A 4 11.15 -7.26 14.17
N GLU A 5 11.67 -8.40 14.56
CA GLU A 5 12.95 -8.54 15.26
C GLU A 5 14.11 -8.03 14.39
N LYS A 6 14.15 -8.42 13.11
CA LYS A 6 15.13 -7.92 12.15
C LYS A 6 15.03 -6.42 11.91
N LEU A 7 13.82 -5.87 11.94
CA LEU A 7 13.64 -4.41 11.87
C LEU A 7 14.27 -3.74 13.10
N ALA A 8 14.04 -4.28 14.30
CA ALA A 8 14.63 -3.73 15.53
C ALA A 8 16.17 -3.78 15.48
N GLU A 9 16.76 -4.92 15.11
CA GLU A 9 18.21 -5.08 14.93
C GLU A 9 18.78 -4.07 13.92
N LEU A 10 18.07 -3.86 12.79
CA LEU A 10 18.50 -2.88 11.79
C LEU A 10 18.47 -1.45 12.33
N ILE A 11 17.40 -1.09 13.03
CA ILE A 11 17.26 0.24 13.66
C ILE A 11 18.41 0.50 14.64
N ASP A 12 18.74 -0.47 15.48
CA ASP A 12 19.84 -0.36 16.45
C ASP A 12 21.20 -0.18 15.73
N ARG A 13 21.43 -0.93 14.65
CA ARG A 13 22.66 -0.83 13.86
C ARG A 13 22.87 0.51 13.15
N VAL A 14 21.78 1.17 12.71
CA VAL A 14 21.84 2.47 12.03
C VAL A 14 21.66 3.66 12.97
N GLY A 15 21.43 3.42 14.26
CA GLY A 15 21.34 4.45 15.28
C GLY A 15 19.99 5.16 15.34
N GLY A 16 18.92 4.59 14.75
CA GLY A 16 17.57 5.12 14.83
C GLY A 16 16.83 5.10 13.48
N MET A 17 15.55 5.49 13.51
CA MET A 17 14.69 5.55 12.32
C MET A 17 13.77 6.76 12.38
N GLU A 18 13.83 7.63 11.37
CA GLU A 18 12.92 8.78 11.22
C GLU A 18 11.79 8.49 10.22
N VAL A 19 12.05 7.64 9.22
CA VAL A 19 11.10 7.28 8.17
C VAL A 19 11.09 5.77 7.99
N PHE A 20 9.91 5.17 8.09
CA PHE A 20 9.65 3.78 7.70
C PHE A 20 8.86 3.75 6.41
N LEU A 21 9.43 3.20 5.34
CA LEU A 21 8.74 2.98 4.07
C LEU A 21 8.45 1.50 3.87
N HIS A 22 7.16 1.11 4.00
CA HIS A 22 6.73 -0.23 3.65
C HIS A 22 6.49 -0.35 2.14
N SER A 23 7.37 -1.08 1.46
CA SER A 23 7.30 -1.33 0.01
C SER A 23 7.00 -2.78 -0.35
N SER A 24 7.05 -3.70 0.62
CA SER A 24 6.83 -5.12 0.38
C SER A 24 5.38 -5.41 -0.01
N GLY A 25 5.21 -6.31 -0.96
CA GLY A 25 3.90 -6.76 -1.37
C GLY A 25 3.99 -7.63 -2.61
N ILE A 26 3.07 -8.58 -2.71
CA ILE A 26 2.92 -9.44 -3.89
C ILE A 26 1.52 -9.30 -4.45
N GLY A 27 1.33 -9.73 -5.70
CA GLY A 27 0.03 -9.76 -6.34
C GLY A 27 0.09 -10.46 -7.68
N SER A 28 -0.92 -11.23 -7.96
CA SER A 28 -1.07 -11.93 -9.23
C SER A 28 -2.53 -11.88 -9.66
N GLN A 29 -2.76 -11.93 -10.97
CA GLN A 29 -4.08 -12.29 -11.48
C GLN A 29 -4.35 -13.75 -11.16
N ASN A 30 -5.53 -14.03 -10.62
CA ASN A 30 -5.94 -15.37 -10.20
C ASN A 30 -7.44 -15.60 -10.50
N ARG A 31 -7.77 -15.73 -11.79
CA ARG A 31 -9.15 -15.89 -12.25
C ARG A 31 -9.72 -17.24 -11.92
N ASP A 32 -8.86 -18.25 -11.80
CA ASP A 32 -9.24 -19.64 -11.45
C ASP A 32 -9.29 -19.87 -9.94
N LEU A 33 -9.03 -18.81 -9.16
CA LEU A 33 -9.12 -18.79 -7.70
C LEU A 33 -8.25 -19.87 -7.02
N HIS A 34 -7.02 -20.05 -7.51
CA HIS A 34 -6.04 -20.95 -6.88
C HIS A 34 -5.76 -20.50 -5.45
N SER A 35 -6.00 -21.37 -4.48
CA SER A 35 -5.95 -21.04 -3.04
C SER A 35 -4.56 -20.64 -2.55
N ASP A 36 -3.51 -21.24 -3.08
CA ASP A 36 -2.12 -20.91 -2.76
C ASP A 36 -1.75 -19.47 -3.11
N ILE A 37 -2.21 -18.95 -4.27
CA ILE A 37 -2.03 -17.58 -4.71
C ILE A 37 -2.80 -16.62 -3.79
N GLU A 38 -4.05 -16.94 -3.46
CA GLU A 38 -4.89 -16.12 -2.57
C GLU A 38 -4.27 -16.05 -1.17
N LEU A 39 -3.92 -17.20 -0.59
CA LEU A 39 -3.37 -17.28 0.76
C LEU A 39 -1.99 -16.64 0.88
N SER A 40 -1.09 -16.86 -0.07
CA SER A 40 0.24 -16.22 -0.07
C SER A 40 0.13 -14.69 -0.19
N THR A 41 -0.81 -14.21 -1.00
CA THR A 41 -1.09 -12.76 -1.13
C THR A 41 -1.62 -12.18 0.19
N VAL A 42 -2.56 -12.86 0.85
CA VAL A 42 -3.07 -12.44 2.16
C VAL A 42 -1.97 -12.48 3.23
N GLN A 43 -1.18 -13.55 3.28
CA GLN A 43 -0.09 -13.70 4.24
C GLN A 43 0.94 -12.57 4.12
N THR A 44 1.33 -12.22 2.91
CA THR A 44 2.33 -11.17 2.68
C THR A 44 1.75 -9.77 2.87
N ASN A 45 0.62 -9.48 2.20
CA ASN A 45 0.11 -8.12 2.10
C ASN A 45 -0.74 -7.69 3.29
N THR A 46 -1.19 -8.62 4.14
CA THR A 46 -1.95 -8.32 5.36
C THR A 46 -1.18 -8.70 6.61
N VAL A 47 -0.86 -9.97 6.80
CA VAL A 47 -0.21 -10.41 8.05
C VAL A 47 1.19 -9.81 8.17
N GLY A 48 2.05 -10.03 7.19
CA GLY A 48 3.41 -9.49 7.18
C GLY A 48 3.42 -7.95 7.20
N PHE A 49 2.54 -7.33 6.42
CA PHE A 49 2.34 -5.88 6.46
C PHE A 49 1.98 -5.38 7.86
N THR A 50 0.99 -6.00 8.52
CA THR A 50 0.54 -5.59 9.85
C THR A 50 1.65 -5.72 10.88
N GLN A 51 2.39 -6.83 10.87
CA GLN A 51 3.53 -7.04 11.77
C GLN A 51 4.57 -5.91 11.65
N MET A 52 4.97 -5.57 10.41
CA MET A 52 5.97 -4.54 10.17
C MET A 52 5.49 -3.14 10.53
N VAL A 53 4.23 -2.83 10.21
CA VAL A 53 3.64 -1.51 10.47
C VAL A 53 3.44 -1.30 11.98
N VAL A 54 3.02 -2.34 12.72
CA VAL A 54 2.89 -2.28 14.18
C VAL A 54 4.26 -2.08 14.82
N ALA A 55 5.29 -2.81 14.38
CA ALA A 55 6.64 -2.64 14.91
C ALA A 55 7.18 -1.21 14.68
N ALA A 56 6.99 -0.66 13.48
CA ALA A 56 7.37 0.72 13.17
C ALA A 56 6.57 1.76 13.97
N TYR A 57 5.25 1.55 14.13
CA TYR A 57 4.39 2.41 14.95
C TYR A 57 4.84 2.42 16.41
N ASP A 58 5.11 1.25 16.99
CA ASP A 58 5.57 1.12 18.39
C ASP A 58 6.95 1.77 18.60
N TYR A 59 7.83 1.65 17.61
CA TYR A 59 9.11 2.36 17.62
C TYR A 59 8.90 3.88 17.67
N PHE A 60 8.13 4.45 16.75
CA PHE A 60 7.87 5.90 16.71
C PHE A 60 7.16 6.40 17.94
N LYS A 61 6.22 5.62 18.49
CA LYS A 61 5.54 5.96 19.75
C LYS A 61 6.53 6.12 20.92
N LYS A 62 7.59 5.31 20.96
CA LYS A 62 8.59 5.30 22.05
C LYS A 62 9.69 6.35 21.83
N HIS A 63 9.96 6.75 20.59
CA HIS A 63 11.11 7.57 20.22
C HIS A 63 10.73 8.98 19.71
N GLY A 64 9.61 9.52 20.16
CA GLY A 64 9.25 10.92 19.89
C GLY A 64 8.65 11.19 18.51
N GLY A 65 8.22 10.15 17.78
CA GLY A 65 7.53 10.27 16.50
C GLY A 65 8.36 9.87 15.29
N GLY A 66 7.81 10.14 14.12
CA GLY A 66 8.42 9.79 12.84
C GLY A 66 7.41 9.76 11.71
N GLN A 67 7.80 9.22 10.55
CA GLN A 67 6.93 9.09 9.39
C GLN A 67 6.80 7.65 8.95
N LEU A 68 5.56 7.16 8.88
CA LEU A 68 5.18 5.84 8.38
C LEU A 68 4.56 5.97 6.99
N ALA A 69 5.30 5.57 5.97
CA ALA A 69 4.88 5.60 4.57
C ALA A 69 4.61 4.18 4.08
N VAL A 70 3.55 4.02 3.28
CA VAL A 70 3.14 2.71 2.72
C VAL A 70 2.88 2.83 1.24
N ILE A 71 3.48 1.95 0.45
CA ILE A 71 3.12 1.77 -0.96
C ILE A 71 1.95 0.78 -1.03
N SER A 72 0.74 1.34 -1.01
CA SER A 72 -0.49 0.57 -1.20
C SER A 72 -0.82 0.39 -2.70
N SER A 73 -2.00 0.77 -3.15
CA SER A 73 -2.38 0.79 -4.58
C SER A 73 -3.72 1.47 -4.80
N ILE A 74 -3.96 1.96 -6.01
CA ILE A 74 -5.31 2.30 -6.48
C ILE A 74 -6.24 1.08 -6.52
N ALA A 75 -5.68 -0.13 -6.65
CA ALA A 75 -6.45 -1.39 -6.64
C ALA A 75 -7.24 -1.59 -5.34
N GLY A 76 -6.85 -0.96 -4.22
CA GLY A 76 -7.64 -0.94 -2.99
C GLY A 76 -8.93 -0.10 -3.07
N THR A 77 -9.23 0.56 -4.18
CA THR A 77 -10.45 1.39 -4.33
C THR A 77 -11.70 0.54 -4.56
N LYS A 78 -11.59 -0.53 -5.32
CA LYS A 78 -12.69 -1.47 -5.68
C LYS A 78 -12.18 -2.91 -5.66
N GLY A 79 -13.09 -3.88 -5.54
CA GLY A 79 -12.75 -5.29 -5.77
C GLY A 79 -12.55 -5.58 -7.25
N PHE A 80 -11.50 -6.32 -7.59
CA PHE A 80 -11.21 -6.74 -8.97
C PHE A 80 -11.31 -8.26 -9.08
N GLY A 81 -12.22 -8.75 -9.93
CA GLY A 81 -12.43 -10.18 -10.16
C GLY A 81 -11.21 -10.89 -10.75
N ALA A 82 -10.34 -10.16 -11.48
CA ALA A 82 -9.10 -10.72 -12.00
C ALA A 82 -8.02 -10.94 -10.92
N ALA A 83 -8.11 -10.26 -9.77
CA ALA A 83 -7.12 -10.33 -8.67
C ALA A 83 -7.82 -10.09 -7.32
N PRO A 84 -8.62 -11.06 -6.82
CA PRO A 84 -9.46 -10.85 -5.64
C PRO A 84 -8.66 -10.53 -4.38
N SER A 85 -7.73 -11.38 -3.97
CA SER A 85 -6.90 -11.18 -2.79
C SER A 85 -6.05 -9.91 -2.89
N TYR A 86 -5.48 -9.63 -4.06
CA TYR A 86 -4.67 -8.42 -4.24
C TYR A 86 -5.48 -7.15 -3.97
N SER A 87 -6.66 -7.02 -4.61
CA SER A 87 -7.50 -5.83 -4.41
C SER A 87 -8.02 -5.72 -2.98
N ALA A 88 -8.40 -6.85 -2.37
CA ALA A 88 -8.84 -6.92 -0.98
C ALA A 88 -7.72 -6.53 -0.01
N THR A 89 -6.50 -7.07 -0.19
CA THR A 89 -5.36 -6.75 0.68
C THR A 89 -4.90 -5.30 0.54
N LYS A 90 -4.93 -4.74 -0.67
CA LYS A 90 -4.64 -3.31 -0.88
C LYS A 90 -5.72 -2.39 -0.26
N ARG A 91 -6.98 -2.83 -0.23
CA ARG A 91 -8.04 -2.14 0.52
C ARG A 91 -7.80 -2.21 2.02
N TYR A 92 -7.40 -3.37 2.53
CA TYR A 92 -7.00 -3.53 3.92
C TYR A 92 -5.91 -2.52 4.30
N GLN A 93 -4.81 -2.46 3.53
CA GLN A 93 -3.72 -1.52 3.77
C GLN A 93 -4.20 -0.06 3.81
N ASN A 94 -5.02 0.35 2.83
CA ASN A 94 -5.57 1.71 2.78
C ASN A 94 -6.37 2.07 4.03
N THR A 95 -7.24 1.15 4.49
CA THR A 95 -8.10 1.38 5.66
C THR A 95 -7.29 1.29 6.96
N TYR A 96 -6.34 0.37 7.04
CA TYR A 96 -5.51 0.18 8.23
C TYR A 96 -4.64 1.41 8.52
N ILE A 97 -4.00 1.99 7.48
CA ILE A 97 -3.21 3.22 7.61
C ILE A 97 -4.10 4.42 8.02
N GLU A 98 -5.30 4.52 7.48
CA GLU A 98 -6.27 5.57 7.87
C GLU A 98 -6.66 5.42 9.35
N ALA A 99 -6.90 4.20 9.81
CA ALA A 99 -7.23 3.92 11.21
C ALA A 99 -6.05 4.21 12.16
N LEU A 100 -4.81 3.88 11.76
CA LEU A 100 -3.62 4.19 12.56
C LEU A 100 -3.35 5.69 12.64
N ASP A 101 -3.57 6.45 11.56
CA ASP A 101 -3.48 7.92 11.58
C ASP A 101 -4.49 8.49 12.60
N GLN A 102 -5.75 8.02 12.57
CA GLN A 102 -6.77 8.40 13.55
C GLN A 102 -6.32 8.07 14.98
N LEU A 103 -5.83 6.84 15.21
CA LEU A 103 -5.36 6.39 16.52
C LEU A 103 -4.20 7.25 17.05
N ALA A 104 -3.25 7.61 16.17
CA ALA A 104 -2.14 8.48 16.53
C ALA A 104 -2.62 9.89 16.92
N GLN A 105 -3.59 10.45 16.17
CA GLN A 105 -4.21 11.74 16.51
C GLN A 105 -4.93 11.68 17.86
N MET A 106 -5.72 10.65 18.12
CA MET A 106 -6.41 10.46 19.40
C MET A 106 -5.43 10.40 20.59
N LYS A 107 -4.27 9.80 20.37
CA LYS A 107 -3.19 9.68 21.37
C LYS A 107 -2.20 10.86 21.38
N LYS A 108 -2.40 11.85 20.53
CA LYS A 108 -1.51 13.00 20.34
C LYS A 108 -0.06 12.60 20.07
N LEU A 109 0.14 11.51 19.31
CA LEU A 109 1.46 11.03 18.92
C LEU A 109 1.94 11.78 17.67
N PRO A 110 3.19 12.25 17.63
CA PRO A 110 3.74 12.98 16.49
C PRO A 110 4.18 12.01 15.37
N ILE A 111 3.28 11.14 14.93
CA ILE A 111 3.51 10.18 13.85
C ILE A 111 2.76 10.67 12.62
N VAL A 112 3.48 10.83 11.51
CA VAL A 112 2.92 11.22 10.21
C VAL A 112 2.72 9.97 9.37
N PHE A 113 1.54 9.85 8.76
CA PHE A 113 1.22 8.74 7.86
C PHE A 113 1.15 9.20 6.40
N THR A 114 1.70 8.38 5.49
CA THR A 114 1.68 8.64 4.05
C THR A 114 1.24 7.40 3.29
N ASP A 115 0.00 7.40 2.80
CA ASP A 115 -0.56 6.34 1.96
C ASP A 115 -0.31 6.67 0.47
N ILE A 116 0.59 5.92 -0.16
CA ILE A 116 1.01 6.10 -1.54
C ILE A 116 0.31 5.06 -2.39
N ARG A 117 -0.49 5.53 -3.36
CA ARG A 117 -1.36 4.70 -4.21
C ARG A 117 -0.94 4.78 -5.68
N PRO A 118 0.04 4.01 -6.13
CA PRO A 118 0.37 3.94 -7.55
C PRO A 118 -0.71 3.18 -8.35
N GLY A 119 -0.78 3.48 -9.64
CA GLY A 119 -1.39 2.63 -10.65
C GLY A 119 -0.41 1.58 -11.14
N PHE A 120 -0.45 1.24 -12.45
CA PHE A 120 0.46 0.26 -13.03
C PHE A 120 1.88 0.81 -13.15
N VAL A 121 2.83 0.09 -12.60
CA VAL A 121 4.27 0.40 -12.62
C VAL A 121 5.01 -0.77 -13.25
N LYS A 122 5.89 -0.49 -14.20
CA LYS A 122 6.70 -1.50 -14.89
C LYS A 122 7.71 -2.13 -13.92
N THR A 123 7.28 -3.18 -13.24
CA THR A 123 8.05 -3.97 -12.27
C THR A 123 7.74 -5.45 -12.50
N ASP A 124 8.51 -6.34 -11.86
CA ASP A 124 8.30 -7.79 -11.92
C ASP A 124 6.92 -8.26 -11.39
N LEU A 125 6.18 -7.36 -10.73
CA LEU A 125 4.80 -7.62 -10.32
C LEU A 125 3.83 -7.76 -11.50
N LEU A 126 4.16 -7.16 -12.66
CA LEU A 126 3.34 -7.21 -13.86
C LEU A 126 3.86 -8.27 -14.83
N LYS A 127 2.95 -9.11 -15.34
CA LYS A 127 3.29 -10.21 -16.28
C LYS A 127 3.69 -9.72 -17.67
N ASN A 128 3.32 -8.50 -18.06
CA ASN A 128 3.63 -7.92 -19.38
C ASN A 128 3.51 -6.39 -19.34
N ASP A 129 3.84 -5.73 -20.46
CA ASP A 129 3.83 -4.26 -20.58
C ASP A 129 2.53 -3.71 -21.21
N LYS A 130 1.47 -4.52 -21.38
CA LYS A 130 0.21 -4.12 -22.03
C LYS A 130 -0.80 -3.45 -21.11
N TYR A 131 -0.36 -2.93 -19.96
CA TYR A 131 -1.24 -2.24 -19.01
C TYR A 131 -1.43 -0.77 -19.39
N PRO A 132 -2.64 -0.22 -19.19
CA PRO A 132 -2.90 1.18 -19.54
C PRO A 132 -2.11 2.12 -18.64
N MET A 133 -1.66 3.24 -19.21
CA MET A 133 -0.95 4.30 -18.47
C MET A 133 0.26 3.80 -17.66
N LEU A 134 0.97 2.80 -18.17
CA LEU A 134 2.12 2.18 -17.51
C LEU A 134 3.20 3.23 -17.18
N MET A 135 3.66 3.23 -15.93
CA MET A 135 4.65 4.19 -15.43
C MET A 135 6.02 3.52 -15.25
N SER A 136 7.10 4.29 -15.44
CA SER A 136 8.44 3.79 -15.11
C SER A 136 8.68 3.80 -13.60
N PRO A 137 9.45 2.82 -13.07
CA PRO A 137 9.82 2.80 -11.65
C PRO A 137 10.51 4.08 -11.18
N GLN A 138 11.38 4.66 -12.01
CA GLN A 138 12.10 5.90 -11.70
C GLN A 138 11.17 7.11 -11.54
N TYR A 139 10.14 7.20 -12.39
CA TYR A 139 9.12 8.25 -12.24
C TYR A 139 8.35 8.09 -10.94
N VAL A 140 7.91 6.87 -10.64
CA VAL A 140 7.15 6.55 -9.43
C VAL A 140 8.01 6.80 -8.18
N ALA A 141 9.26 6.35 -8.16
CA ALA A 141 10.17 6.57 -7.04
C ALA A 141 10.35 8.06 -6.72
N ARG A 142 10.58 8.92 -7.73
CA ARG A 142 10.65 10.39 -7.53
C ARG A 142 9.37 10.97 -6.93
N LYS A 143 8.20 10.44 -7.32
CA LYS A 143 6.92 10.90 -6.76
C LYS A 143 6.71 10.41 -5.32
N ILE A 144 7.19 9.21 -4.98
CA ILE A 144 7.19 8.66 -3.61
C ILE A 144 8.04 9.55 -2.71
N VAL A 145 9.29 9.81 -3.06
CA VAL A 145 10.19 10.68 -2.29
C VAL A 145 9.53 12.03 -2.04
N LYS A 146 9.03 12.69 -3.09
CA LYS A 146 8.33 13.97 -2.96
C LYS A 146 7.08 13.93 -2.08
N ALA A 147 6.37 12.80 -2.04
CA ALA A 147 5.20 12.62 -1.16
C ALA A 147 5.63 12.50 0.31
N ILE A 148 6.71 11.78 0.57
CA ILE A 148 7.31 11.60 1.90
C ILE A 148 7.86 12.95 2.41
N GLU A 149 8.70 13.64 1.65
CA GLU A 149 9.24 14.96 2.01
C GLU A 149 8.16 16.00 2.34
N ARG A 150 7.04 15.95 1.59
CA ARG A 150 5.91 16.86 1.81
C ARG A 150 4.90 16.36 2.85
N LYS A 151 5.19 15.25 3.51
CA LYS A 151 4.33 14.63 4.52
C LYS A 151 2.87 14.48 4.07
N LYS A 152 2.66 14.07 2.80
CA LYS A 152 1.31 13.94 2.23
C LYS A 152 0.60 12.76 2.86
N ARG A 153 -0.56 12.97 3.47
CA ARG A 153 -1.38 11.89 4.05
C ARG A 153 -1.77 10.82 3.04
N ARG A 154 -2.16 11.24 1.83
CA ARG A 154 -2.54 10.36 0.73
C ARG A 154 -2.05 10.95 -0.58
N THR A 155 -1.52 10.09 -1.46
CA THR A 155 -1.19 10.49 -2.82
C THR A 155 -1.47 9.36 -3.81
N VAL A 156 -2.22 9.65 -4.86
CA VAL A 156 -2.32 8.80 -6.04
C VAL A 156 -1.21 9.23 -6.99
N ILE A 157 -0.37 8.28 -7.39
CA ILE A 157 0.72 8.60 -8.32
C ILE A 157 0.17 8.62 -9.73
N ASP A 158 0.46 9.74 -10.41
CA ASP A 158 -0.05 10.23 -11.68
C ASP A 158 -1.51 10.71 -11.59
N TRP A 159 -1.73 11.93 -12.11
CA TRP A 159 -3.03 12.61 -12.09
C TRP A 159 -4.11 11.84 -12.86
N ARG A 160 -3.72 11.11 -13.93
CA ARG A 160 -4.63 10.29 -14.74
C ARG A 160 -5.29 9.21 -13.89
N TYR A 161 -4.51 8.56 -13.02
CA TYR A 161 -5.04 7.60 -12.07
C TYR A 161 -5.88 8.26 -10.96
N ALA A 162 -5.55 9.49 -10.56
CA ALA A 162 -6.38 10.21 -9.61
C ALA A 162 -7.78 10.49 -10.15
N VAL A 163 -7.86 10.91 -11.43
CA VAL A 163 -9.12 11.10 -12.16
C VAL A 163 -9.88 9.77 -12.28
N LEU A 164 -9.19 8.70 -12.72
CA LEU A 164 -9.78 7.37 -12.84
C LEU A 164 -10.38 6.88 -11.51
N VAL A 165 -9.62 6.99 -10.42
CA VAL A 165 -10.06 6.58 -9.07
C VAL A 165 -11.25 7.42 -8.59
N PHE A 166 -11.27 8.70 -8.93
CA PHE A 166 -12.42 9.55 -8.62
C PHE A 166 -13.71 9.00 -9.25
N PHE A 167 -13.70 8.70 -10.54
CA PHE A 167 -14.85 8.11 -11.22
C PHE A 167 -15.18 6.70 -10.74
N TRP A 168 -14.19 5.85 -10.47
CA TRP A 168 -14.43 4.52 -9.92
C TRP A 168 -15.22 4.54 -8.61
N LYS A 169 -14.94 5.52 -7.75
CA LYS A 169 -15.66 5.66 -6.47
C LYS A 169 -17.15 5.98 -6.65
N LEU A 170 -17.50 6.70 -7.72
CA LEU A 170 -18.88 7.07 -8.02
C LEU A 170 -19.70 5.91 -8.58
N ILE A 171 -19.06 4.88 -9.14
CA ILE A 171 -19.77 3.73 -9.70
C ILE A 171 -20.40 2.91 -8.55
N PRO A 172 -21.75 2.75 -8.54
CA PRO A 172 -22.41 1.92 -7.55
C PRO A 172 -21.95 0.46 -7.61
N SER A 173 -21.98 -0.25 -6.48
CA SER A 173 -21.48 -1.63 -6.40
C SER A 173 -22.23 -2.60 -7.29
N PHE A 174 -23.55 -2.39 -7.51
CA PHE A 174 -24.36 -3.26 -8.40
C PHE A 174 -23.98 -3.09 -9.88
N VAL A 175 -23.49 -1.91 -10.28
CA VAL A 175 -22.93 -1.67 -11.62
C VAL A 175 -21.53 -2.26 -11.71
N TRP A 176 -20.66 -1.94 -10.74
CA TRP A 176 -19.26 -2.38 -10.73
C TRP A 176 -19.11 -3.88 -10.91
N ARG A 177 -19.90 -4.69 -10.17
CA ARG A 177 -19.83 -6.16 -10.23
C ARG A 177 -20.18 -6.76 -11.58
N ARG A 178 -20.81 -6.00 -12.50
CA ARG A 178 -21.18 -6.42 -13.85
C ARG A 178 -20.20 -5.96 -14.93
N LEU A 179 -19.24 -5.09 -14.58
CA LEU A 179 -18.27 -4.58 -15.53
C LEU A 179 -17.22 -5.67 -15.85
N PRO A 180 -16.97 -5.97 -17.13
CA PRO A 180 -15.97 -6.94 -17.54
C PRO A 180 -14.56 -6.34 -17.46
N ILE A 181 -14.05 -6.19 -16.23
CA ILE A 181 -12.69 -5.65 -16.00
C ILE A 181 -11.72 -6.82 -16.04
N HIS A 182 -10.96 -6.91 -17.12
CA HIS A 182 -10.07 -8.04 -17.42
C HIS A 182 -8.59 -7.77 -17.15
N ASN A 183 -8.20 -6.57 -16.71
CA ASN A 183 -6.79 -6.20 -16.50
C ASN A 183 -6.37 -6.37 -15.04
#